data_7a45285d04b891229e9f4004798e12f0
#
_entry.id   7a45285d04b891229e9f4004798e12f0
#
_cell.length_a   1.000
_cell.length_b   1.000
_cell.length_c   1.000
_cell.angle_alpha   90.00
_cell.angle_beta   90.00
_cell.angle_gamma   90.00
#
_symmetry.space_group_name_H-M   'P 1'
#
loop_
_entity.id
_entity.type
_entity.pdbx_description
1 polymer ?
#
loop_
_entity_poly.entity_id
_entity_poly.type
_entity_poly.pdbx_seq_one_letter_code
_entity_poly.pdbx_strand_id
1 'polypeptide(L)'
;MNDTKSTTTLILSILLTGCLCYADDWPQFRGPNRDGKSAETALLKKWPQAGPKCLWSVEGLGIGFSSVAVSDGFIYTTGMLDGEGFLFAYDLAGNLKWKESYGPEWTKSHRGTRTTPTVDEGRVYVFSGTGVMSCSDAKTGKKIWEVDTLNKFEGKNIRWGMSGSPLVDGDKVYCTPGGKKGVMAALDKLTGQTIWATTGLDELSSYSSPILIEDRSRRLLVNMIQESVICVAADDGRLIWRVPYKCSFDTGAVTPVYKNGRVFVTSVVEREATTGSLMLQLSEDLSTASKKWNEPVFDCHHGGVVLVDGYLYGPDFKTIMKGDWFCLDWDSGKVMYEAKWNGNKGSIIYADGMLYCYDENTGDVALVKVSPKAFEIVSTFRVTRGSGSHWAHPAISDGRLYIRHGEALMAYDIKNGSSF
;
A
#
# COMPACT_ATOMS: atom_id res chain seq x y z
N MET A 1 15.56 -56.10 53.61
CA MET A 1 16.25 -55.30 52.64
C MET A 1 15.18 -54.90 51.59
N ASN A 2 14.63 -53.70 51.81
CA ASN A 2 13.58 -53.16 50.87
C ASN A 2 14.23 -51.96 50.12
N ASP A 3 14.44 -52.19 48.85
CA ASP A 3 14.90 -51.12 47.94
C ASP A 3 13.68 -50.31 47.44
N THR A 4 13.53 -49.14 47.92
CA THR A 4 12.57 -48.13 47.38
C THR A 4 13.23 -47.35 46.27
N LYS A 5 12.86 -47.64 45.02
CA LYS A 5 13.21 -46.82 43.82
C LYS A 5 12.33 -45.58 43.78
N SER A 6 12.94 -44.42 44.02
CA SER A 6 12.32 -43.10 43.83
C SER A 6 12.32 -42.76 42.33
N THR A 7 11.13 -42.61 41.74
CA THR A 7 10.96 -42.17 40.37
C THR A 7 10.71 -40.66 40.36
N THR A 8 11.71 -39.89 39.98
CA THR A 8 11.61 -38.42 39.82
C THR A 8 10.97 -38.12 38.47
N THR A 9 9.73 -37.67 38.47
CA THR A 9 9.04 -37.21 37.26
C THR A 9 9.45 -35.77 36.97
N LEU A 10 10.18 -35.57 35.88
CA LEU A 10 10.57 -34.25 35.39
C LEU A 10 9.39 -33.67 34.57
N ILE A 11 8.69 -32.68 35.11
CA ILE A 11 7.65 -31.95 34.41
C ILE A 11 8.33 -30.88 33.56
N LEU A 12 8.43 -31.11 32.26
CA LEU A 12 8.90 -30.12 31.27
C LEU A 12 7.76 -29.14 30.96
N SER A 13 7.76 -28.00 31.62
CA SER A 13 6.83 -26.89 31.27
C SER A 13 7.28 -26.25 29.95
N ILE A 14 6.63 -26.59 28.86
CA ILE A 14 6.78 -25.89 27.58
C ILE A 14 6.01 -24.56 27.71
N LEU A 15 6.73 -23.48 27.92
CA LEU A 15 6.22 -22.13 27.74
C LEU A 15 6.00 -21.93 26.23
N LEU A 16 4.78 -22.17 25.75
CA LEU A 16 4.33 -21.62 24.46
C LEU A 16 4.24 -20.11 24.63
N THR A 17 5.28 -19.39 24.26
CA THR A 17 5.17 -17.98 23.91
C THR A 17 4.39 -17.92 22.58
N GLY A 18 3.07 -17.91 22.70
CA GLY A 18 2.20 -17.58 21.58
C GLY A 18 2.57 -16.17 21.10
N CYS A 19 3.19 -16.09 19.95
CA CYS A 19 3.21 -14.86 19.17
C CYS A 19 1.73 -14.55 18.88
N LEU A 20 1.14 -13.62 19.64
CA LEU A 20 -0.15 -13.04 19.32
C LEU A 20 0.07 -12.22 18.05
N CYS A 21 0.06 -12.88 16.88
CA CYS A 21 -0.25 -12.19 15.64
C CYS A 21 -1.66 -11.63 15.84
N TYR A 22 -1.78 -10.35 16.06
CA TYR A 22 -3.05 -9.65 15.92
C TYR A 22 -3.44 -9.82 14.46
N ALA A 23 -4.47 -10.65 14.20
CA ALA A 23 -4.96 -10.93 12.84
C ALA A 23 -5.54 -9.69 12.15
N ASP A 24 -5.56 -8.56 12.84
CA ASP A 24 -6.26 -7.34 12.47
C ASP A 24 -5.32 -6.15 12.14
N ASP A 25 -4.00 -6.34 12.15
CA ASP A 25 -3.02 -5.30 11.83
C ASP A 25 -3.03 -4.91 10.34
N TRP A 26 -2.79 -3.61 10.07
CA TRP A 26 -2.59 -3.04 8.73
C TRP A 26 -1.22 -2.38 8.64
N PRO A 27 -0.11 -3.15 8.69
CA PRO A 27 1.21 -2.65 9.07
C PRO A 27 1.92 -1.84 7.98
N GLN A 28 1.33 -1.73 6.78
CA GLN A 28 1.95 -1.08 5.62
C GLN A 28 0.92 -0.63 4.59
N PHE A 29 1.38 0.06 3.55
CA PHE A 29 0.53 0.49 2.43
C PHE A 29 -0.23 -0.68 1.82
N ARG A 30 -1.57 -0.55 1.74
CA ARG A 30 -2.51 -1.53 1.22
C ARG A 30 -2.59 -2.84 2.02
N GLY A 31 -2.25 -2.78 3.32
CA GLY A 31 -2.43 -3.90 4.26
C GLY A 31 -1.31 -4.94 4.25
N PRO A 32 -1.49 -6.02 5.00
CA PRO A 32 -0.41 -6.99 5.25
C PRO A 32 0.15 -7.61 3.98
N ASN A 33 -0.68 -7.86 2.97
CA ASN A 33 -0.29 -8.47 1.70
C ASN A 33 -0.11 -7.41 0.57
N ARG A 34 -0.21 -6.12 0.85
CA ARG A 34 -0.15 -5.00 -0.13
C ARG A 34 -1.18 -5.11 -1.26
N ASP A 35 -2.25 -5.86 -1.05
CA ASP A 35 -3.28 -6.17 -2.04
C ASP A 35 -4.60 -5.39 -1.82
N GLY A 36 -4.63 -4.51 -0.82
CA GLY A 36 -5.78 -3.67 -0.50
C GLY A 36 -6.91 -4.43 0.19
N LYS A 37 -6.62 -5.56 0.83
CA LYS A 37 -7.62 -6.39 1.49
C LYS A 37 -7.35 -6.54 2.98
N SER A 38 -8.40 -6.40 3.78
CA SER A 38 -8.43 -6.82 5.17
C SER A 38 -9.04 -8.21 5.29
N ALA A 39 -8.48 -9.03 6.17
CA ALA A 39 -9.03 -10.35 6.52
C ALA A 39 -10.16 -10.27 7.55
N GLU A 40 -10.47 -9.07 8.06
CA GLU A 40 -11.49 -8.89 9.07
C GLU A 40 -12.88 -9.31 8.59
N THR A 41 -13.66 -9.81 9.52
CA THR A 41 -15.03 -10.27 9.34
C THR A 41 -15.95 -9.61 10.39
N ALA A 42 -17.23 -9.88 10.31
CA ALA A 42 -18.23 -9.28 11.17
C ALA A 42 -18.26 -7.74 11.10
N LEU A 43 -18.03 -7.21 9.90
CA LEU A 43 -18.15 -5.79 9.61
C LEU A 43 -19.56 -5.41 9.14
N LEU A 44 -19.94 -4.14 9.28
CA LEU A 44 -21.22 -3.62 8.83
C LEU A 44 -21.41 -3.82 7.33
N LYS A 45 -22.47 -4.51 6.95
CA LYS A 45 -22.84 -4.70 5.54
C LYS A 45 -23.71 -3.56 4.99
N LYS A 46 -24.14 -2.66 5.86
CA LYS A 46 -24.86 -1.43 5.52
C LYS A 46 -24.62 -0.42 6.63
N TRP A 47 -24.31 0.80 6.26
CA TRP A 47 -24.17 1.88 7.22
C TRP A 47 -25.52 2.53 7.54
N PRO A 48 -25.67 3.12 8.73
CA PRO A 48 -26.81 4.01 9.04
C PRO A 48 -26.88 5.17 8.03
N GLN A 49 -28.02 5.84 7.96
CA GLN A 49 -28.21 6.97 7.05
C GLN A 49 -27.21 8.12 7.28
N ALA A 50 -26.75 8.31 8.52
CA ALA A 50 -25.72 9.29 8.87
C ALA A 50 -24.27 8.82 8.59
N GLY A 51 -24.10 7.61 8.07
CA GLY A 51 -22.79 6.95 7.95
C GLY A 51 -22.39 6.16 9.20
N PRO A 52 -21.22 5.51 9.19
CA PRO A 52 -20.68 4.85 10.36
C PRO A 52 -20.29 5.89 11.42
N LYS A 53 -20.36 5.52 12.69
CA LYS A 53 -20.00 6.40 13.80
C LYS A 53 -18.55 6.83 13.74
N CYS A 54 -18.27 8.13 13.66
CA CYS A 54 -16.92 8.65 13.84
C CYS A 54 -16.54 8.50 15.32
N LEU A 55 -15.55 7.65 15.60
CA LEU A 55 -15.05 7.41 16.95
C LEU A 55 -14.22 8.58 17.46
N TRP A 56 -13.35 9.08 16.57
CA TRP A 56 -12.51 10.25 16.82
C TRP A 56 -12.03 10.86 15.51
N SER A 57 -11.56 12.07 15.61
CA SER A 57 -10.86 12.76 14.52
C SER A 57 -9.77 13.64 15.13
N VAL A 58 -8.61 13.62 14.50
CA VAL A 58 -7.46 14.47 14.85
C VAL A 58 -7.09 15.34 13.67
N GLU A 59 -6.56 16.51 13.95
CA GLU A 59 -6.11 17.49 12.95
C GLU A 59 -4.66 17.91 13.24
N GLY A 60 -4.06 18.71 12.35
CA GLY A 60 -2.68 19.18 12.55
C GLY A 60 -1.61 18.22 12.03
N LEU A 61 -1.97 17.21 11.21
CA LEU A 61 -0.99 16.35 10.54
C LEU A 61 -0.16 17.11 9.49
N GLY A 62 -0.59 18.31 9.10
CA GLY A 62 0.02 19.01 7.98
C GLY A 62 -0.33 18.41 6.63
N ILE A 63 0.37 18.85 5.60
CA ILE A 63 0.05 18.51 4.21
C ILE A 63 0.53 17.08 3.90
N GLY A 64 -0.33 16.27 3.29
CA GLY A 64 0.08 14.93 2.85
C GLY A 64 -1.06 14.05 2.37
N PHE A 65 -0.66 12.98 1.70
CA PHE A 65 -1.51 11.97 1.07
C PHE A 65 -1.19 10.54 1.56
N SER A 66 -0.31 10.43 2.56
CA SER A 66 0.01 9.17 3.22
C SER A 66 -1.25 8.52 3.78
N SER A 67 -1.41 7.22 3.62
CA SER A 67 -2.36 6.42 4.38
C SER A 67 -1.85 6.20 5.81
N VAL A 68 -2.50 5.34 6.56
CA VAL A 68 -2.03 4.91 7.88
C VAL A 68 -1.46 3.50 7.81
N ALA A 69 -0.52 3.22 8.72
CA ALA A 69 -0.19 1.87 9.14
C ALA A 69 -0.71 1.68 10.57
N VAL A 70 -1.27 0.51 10.85
CA VAL A 70 -1.77 0.14 12.19
C VAL A 70 -1.04 -1.13 12.62
N SER A 71 -0.34 -1.07 13.75
CA SER A 71 0.36 -2.24 14.29
C SER A 71 0.58 -2.10 15.80
N ASP A 72 0.48 -3.20 16.53
CA ASP A 72 0.73 -3.27 17.98
C ASP A 72 -0.06 -2.23 18.81
N GLY A 73 -1.28 -1.90 18.37
CA GLY A 73 -2.14 -0.92 19.05
C GLY A 73 -1.80 0.54 18.78
N PHE A 74 -0.92 0.82 17.81
CA PHE A 74 -0.58 2.18 17.36
C PHE A 74 -0.98 2.42 15.90
N ILE A 75 -1.23 3.67 15.60
CA ILE A 75 -1.54 4.17 14.26
C ILE A 75 -0.42 5.12 13.85
N TYR A 76 0.23 4.82 12.73
CA TYR A 76 1.34 5.61 12.20
C TYR A 76 0.93 6.27 10.89
N THR A 77 1.27 7.53 10.72
CA THR A 77 1.10 8.27 9.45
C THR A 77 2.13 9.37 9.35
N THR A 78 2.32 9.91 8.14
CA THR A 78 3.27 11.00 7.92
C THR A 78 2.54 12.28 7.52
N GLY A 79 3.14 13.45 7.76
CA GLY A 79 2.61 14.73 7.33
C GLY A 79 3.71 15.78 7.23
N MET A 80 3.53 16.78 6.38
CA MET A 80 4.51 17.85 6.18
C MET A 80 4.06 19.13 6.87
N LEU A 81 4.93 19.67 7.72
CA LEU A 81 4.79 20.99 8.35
C LEU A 81 6.02 21.83 7.98
N ASP A 82 5.81 22.98 7.42
CA ASP A 82 6.87 23.95 7.07
C ASP A 82 8.02 23.37 6.21
N GLY A 83 7.70 22.40 5.34
CA GLY A 83 8.68 21.74 4.47
C GLY A 83 9.38 20.52 5.08
N GLU A 84 9.16 20.27 6.37
CA GLU A 84 9.67 19.10 7.10
C GLU A 84 8.63 17.98 7.16
N GLY A 85 9.07 16.76 6.92
CA GLY A 85 8.28 15.56 7.10
C GLY A 85 8.28 15.08 8.54
N PHE A 86 7.11 14.83 9.07
CA PHE A 86 6.91 14.28 10.42
C PHE A 86 6.24 12.92 10.36
N LEU A 87 6.73 12.03 11.18
CA LEU A 87 6.06 10.77 11.52
C LEU A 87 5.27 10.98 12.81
N PHE A 88 4.01 10.58 12.79
CA PHE A 88 3.08 10.66 13.91
C PHE A 88 2.71 9.25 14.38
N ALA A 89 2.63 9.05 15.68
CA ALA A 89 2.03 7.85 16.27
C ALA A 89 0.89 8.24 17.21
N TYR A 90 -0.25 7.61 17.01
CA TYR A 90 -1.43 7.71 17.85
C TYR A 90 -1.75 6.35 18.47
N ASP A 91 -2.42 6.34 19.64
CA ASP A 91 -3.07 5.11 20.10
C ASP A 91 -4.40 4.90 19.35
N LEU A 92 -5.03 3.74 19.54
CA LEU A 92 -6.30 3.41 18.88
C LEU A 92 -7.47 4.32 19.31
N ALA A 93 -7.33 5.08 20.40
CA ALA A 93 -8.29 6.09 20.83
C ALA A 93 -8.05 7.48 20.20
N GLY A 94 -7.03 7.63 19.35
CA GLY A 94 -6.69 8.88 18.68
C GLY A 94 -5.83 9.84 19.50
N ASN A 95 -5.25 9.39 20.63
CA ASN A 95 -4.36 10.22 21.42
C ASN A 95 -2.96 10.19 20.82
N LEU A 96 -2.38 11.36 20.57
CA LEU A 96 -1.00 11.47 20.10
C LEU A 96 -0.03 10.93 21.16
N LYS A 97 0.81 9.99 20.75
CA LYS A 97 1.85 9.41 21.62
C LYS A 97 3.19 10.11 21.40
N TRP A 98 3.54 10.32 20.14
CA TRP A 98 4.72 11.07 19.76
C TRP A 98 4.60 11.60 18.32
N LYS A 99 5.42 12.59 18.01
CA LYS A 99 5.60 13.21 16.71
C LYS A 99 7.06 13.54 16.54
N GLU A 100 7.72 13.00 15.50
CA GLU A 100 9.14 13.20 15.26
C GLU A 100 9.42 13.53 13.79
N SER A 101 10.36 14.44 13.56
CA SER A 101 10.80 14.78 12.20
C SER A 101 11.69 13.67 11.64
N TYR A 102 11.43 13.30 10.37
CA TYR A 102 12.34 12.43 9.62
C TYR A 102 13.17 13.19 8.58
N GLY A 103 13.02 14.50 8.47
CA GLY A 103 13.81 15.36 7.59
C GLY A 103 12.99 16.03 6.49
N PRO A 104 13.66 16.65 5.50
CA PRO A 104 13.02 17.43 4.44
C PRO A 104 12.03 16.60 3.61
N GLU A 105 10.90 17.24 3.26
CA GLU A 105 9.85 16.61 2.46
C GLU A 105 9.60 17.37 1.13
N TRP A 106 8.79 16.79 0.26
CA TRP A 106 8.50 17.32 -1.06
C TRP A 106 7.69 18.61 -1.01
N THR A 107 8.28 19.72 -1.44
CA THR A 107 7.69 21.07 -1.37
C THR A 107 7.25 21.65 -2.72
N LYS A 108 7.48 20.94 -3.84
CA LYS A 108 7.07 21.36 -5.19
C LYS A 108 5.59 21.07 -5.44
N SER A 109 5.19 20.96 -6.70
CA SER A 109 3.79 20.69 -7.08
C SER A 109 3.20 19.45 -6.36
N HIS A 110 1.94 19.55 -5.92
CA HIS A 110 1.30 18.54 -5.06
C HIS A 110 2.16 18.25 -3.82
N ARG A 111 2.63 19.31 -3.16
CA ARG A 111 3.50 19.24 -1.99
C ARG A 111 2.93 18.40 -0.85
N GLY A 112 3.80 17.82 -0.03
CA GLY A 112 3.42 17.02 1.13
C GLY A 112 3.90 15.57 1.07
N THR A 113 3.67 14.84 2.16
CA THR A 113 4.06 13.43 2.29
C THR A 113 3.19 12.53 1.42
N ARG A 114 3.75 11.41 0.94
CA ARG A 114 3.06 10.48 0.01
C ARG A 114 3.10 9.05 0.47
N THR A 115 4.25 8.62 0.96
CA THR A 115 4.46 7.22 1.32
C THR A 115 3.76 6.89 2.63
N THR A 116 3.17 5.73 2.70
CA THR A 116 2.64 5.18 3.94
C THR A 116 3.79 4.53 4.72
N PRO A 117 3.90 4.76 6.02
CA PRO A 117 4.87 4.07 6.86
C PRO A 117 4.70 2.55 6.77
N THR A 118 5.81 1.82 6.91
CA THR A 118 5.78 0.37 7.11
C THR A 118 6.30 0.06 8.50
N VAL A 119 5.56 -0.74 9.25
CA VAL A 119 5.89 -1.13 10.62
C VAL A 119 6.32 -2.60 10.64
N ASP A 120 7.46 -2.87 11.27
CA ASP A 120 7.98 -4.22 11.42
C ASP A 120 8.84 -4.32 12.69
N GLU A 121 8.57 -5.31 13.54
CA GLU A 121 9.33 -5.66 14.73
C GLU A 121 9.76 -4.44 15.58
N GLY A 122 8.80 -3.55 15.89
CA GLY A 122 9.04 -2.37 16.73
C GLY A 122 9.81 -1.25 16.03
N ARG A 123 9.87 -1.24 14.71
CA ARG A 123 10.45 -0.17 13.87
C ARG A 123 9.45 0.36 12.87
N VAL A 124 9.60 1.62 12.49
CA VAL A 124 8.81 2.29 11.46
C VAL A 124 9.74 2.79 10.38
N TYR A 125 9.45 2.41 9.14
CA TYR A 125 10.21 2.79 7.96
C TYR A 125 9.41 3.79 7.13
N VAL A 126 10.05 4.87 6.71
CA VAL A 126 9.47 5.93 5.87
C VAL A 126 10.39 6.22 4.71
N PHE A 127 9.83 6.35 3.52
CA PHE A 127 10.55 6.82 2.34
C PHE A 127 10.03 8.21 1.97
N SER A 128 10.81 9.26 2.17
CA SER A 128 10.39 10.65 1.94
C SER A 128 10.17 10.95 0.45
N GLY A 129 9.37 11.97 0.15
CA GLY A 129 9.22 12.49 -1.22
C GLY A 129 10.52 13.04 -1.81
N THR A 130 11.54 13.29 -0.98
CA THR A 130 12.89 13.72 -1.41
C THR A 130 13.82 12.53 -1.68
N GLY A 131 13.39 11.28 -1.38
CA GLY A 131 14.16 10.06 -1.64
C GLY A 131 15.06 9.63 -0.48
N VAL A 132 14.80 10.13 0.73
CA VAL A 132 15.47 9.63 1.95
C VAL A 132 14.66 8.50 2.55
N MET A 133 15.32 7.35 2.78
CA MET A 133 14.79 6.25 3.56
C MET A 133 15.21 6.42 5.01
N SER A 134 14.27 6.36 5.94
CA SER A 134 14.52 6.46 7.37
C SER A 134 13.87 5.32 8.14
N CYS A 135 14.49 4.95 9.27
CA CYS A 135 13.98 4.01 10.25
C CYS A 135 13.93 4.68 11.61
N SER A 136 12.81 4.53 12.31
CA SER A 136 12.61 5.03 13.65
C SER A 136 12.11 3.93 14.58
N ASP A 137 12.37 4.08 15.86
CA ASP A 137 11.78 3.24 16.91
C ASP A 137 10.26 3.48 16.98
N ALA A 138 9.48 2.43 16.91
CA ALA A 138 8.02 2.52 16.83
C ALA A 138 7.37 3.09 18.12
N LYS A 139 7.97 2.89 19.28
CA LYS A 139 7.41 3.34 20.57
C LYS A 139 7.74 4.79 20.89
N THR A 140 8.89 5.27 20.43
CA THR A 140 9.42 6.59 20.81
C THR A 140 9.54 7.57 19.67
N GLY A 141 9.49 7.11 18.41
CA GLY A 141 9.74 7.92 17.22
C GLY A 141 11.22 8.24 16.97
N LYS A 142 12.11 7.89 17.91
CA LYS A 142 13.53 8.22 17.80
C LYS A 142 14.13 7.61 16.54
N LYS A 143 14.73 8.46 15.68
CA LYS A 143 15.43 8.02 14.47
C LYS A 143 16.59 7.09 14.81
N ILE A 144 16.64 5.93 14.17
CA ILE A 144 17.70 4.92 14.30
C ILE A 144 18.74 5.12 13.20
N TRP A 145 18.28 5.22 11.95
CA TRP A 145 19.14 5.47 10.80
C TRP A 145 18.38 6.19 9.66
N GLU A 146 19.14 6.79 8.75
CA GLU A 146 18.60 7.34 7.51
C GLU A 146 19.61 7.14 6.37
N VAL A 147 19.11 7.07 5.13
CA VAL A 147 19.91 6.91 3.90
C VAL A 147 19.33 7.80 2.80
N ASP A 148 20.11 8.74 2.29
CA ASP A 148 19.81 9.44 1.04
C ASP A 148 20.03 8.48 -0.13
N THR A 149 18.95 7.84 -0.58
CA THR A 149 19.02 6.81 -1.59
C THR A 149 19.27 7.37 -2.98
N LEU A 150 18.79 8.60 -3.27
CA LEU A 150 19.04 9.22 -4.57
C LEU A 150 20.52 9.51 -4.76
N ASN A 151 21.17 10.10 -3.77
CA ASN A 151 22.61 10.34 -3.82
C ASN A 151 23.39 9.01 -3.87
N LYS A 152 23.01 8.06 -3.02
CA LYS A 152 23.74 6.77 -2.90
C LYS A 152 23.69 5.93 -4.18
N PHE A 153 22.54 5.90 -4.86
CA PHE A 153 22.33 5.05 -6.05
C PHE A 153 22.37 5.82 -7.38
N GLU A 154 22.84 7.08 -7.35
CA GLU A 154 22.89 7.97 -8.53
C GLU A 154 21.50 8.13 -9.19
N GLY A 155 20.45 8.12 -8.36
CA GLY A 155 19.09 8.35 -8.78
C GLY A 155 18.78 9.84 -8.96
N LYS A 156 17.65 10.10 -9.58
CA LYS A 156 17.08 11.45 -9.68
C LYS A 156 15.65 11.41 -9.21
N ASN A 157 15.23 12.49 -8.53
CA ASN A 157 13.85 12.57 -8.10
C ASN A 157 12.92 12.69 -9.31
N ILE A 158 11.74 12.09 -9.20
CA ILE A 158 10.71 12.09 -10.21
C ILE A 158 9.82 13.35 -10.08
N ARG A 159 9.01 13.62 -11.11
CA ARG A 159 8.28 14.88 -11.30
C ARG A 159 7.48 15.36 -10.09
N TRP A 160 6.86 14.46 -9.35
CA TRP A 160 6.02 14.77 -8.19
C TRP A 160 6.55 14.22 -6.86
N GLY A 161 7.84 13.87 -6.80
CA GLY A 161 8.48 13.31 -5.61
C GLY A 161 8.28 11.80 -5.47
N MET A 162 9.17 11.16 -4.72
CA MET A 162 9.09 9.72 -4.45
C MET A 162 7.82 9.37 -3.68
N SER A 163 7.15 8.26 -4.03
CA SER A 163 5.91 7.83 -3.37
C SER A 163 5.77 6.33 -3.16
N GLY A 164 6.69 5.52 -3.64
CA GLY A 164 6.70 4.08 -3.38
C GLY A 164 6.89 3.80 -1.89
N SER A 165 5.89 3.21 -1.23
CA SER A 165 5.99 2.86 0.20
C SER A 165 6.98 1.71 0.40
N PRO A 166 7.82 1.77 1.46
CA PRO A 166 8.79 0.71 1.76
C PRO A 166 8.14 -0.66 1.91
N LEU A 167 8.85 -1.71 1.55
CA LEU A 167 8.46 -3.08 1.84
C LEU A 167 9.53 -3.69 2.73
N VAL A 168 9.11 -4.32 3.83
CA VAL A 168 10.01 -5.03 4.73
C VAL A 168 9.77 -6.53 4.61
N ASP A 169 10.86 -7.30 4.59
CA ASP A 169 10.80 -8.73 4.54
C ASP A 169 12.10 -9.36 5.07
N GLY A 170 11.99 -10.20 6.07
CA GLY A 170 13.12 -10.79 6.77
C GLY A 170 14.02 -9.72 7.40
N ASP A 171 15.27 -9.67 6.97
CA ASP A 171 16.30 -8.72 7.41
C ASP A 171 16.41 -7.47 6.51
N LYS A 172 15.53 -7.34 5.51
CA LYS A 172 15.64 -6.32 4.45
C LYS A 172 14.48 -5.33 4.45
N VAL A 173 14.78 -4.08 4.14
CA VAL A 173 13.81 -3.09 3.68
C VAL A 173 14.13 -2.70 2.24
N TYR A 174 13.11 -2.75 1.37
CA TYR A 174 13.24 -2.50 -0.05
C TYR A 174 12.73 -1.12 -0.42
N CYS A 175 13.43 -0.47 -1.35
CA CYS A 175 13.05 0.77 -1.99
C CYS A 175 13.39 0.76 -3.47
N THR A 176 12.78 1.69 -4.21
CA THR A 176 13.00 1.87 -5.65
C THR A 176 13.50 3.30 -5.89
N PRO A 177 14.78 3.60 -5.62
CA PRO A 177 15.31 4.95 -5.79
C PRO A 177 15.42 5.37 -7.28
N GLY A 178 15.54 4.41 -8.20
CA GLY A 178 15.93 4.69 -9.58
C GLY A 178 17.41 5.07 -9.68
N GLY A 179 17.98 4.94 -10.87
CA GLY A 179 19.36 5.35 -11.14
C GLY A 179 20.30 4.21 -11.49
N LYS A 180 21.47 4.60 -12.00
CA LYS A 180 22.44 3.67 -12.61
C LYS A 180 23.01 2.66 -11.62
N LYS A 181 23.19 3.07 -10.36
CA LYS A 181 23.79 2.23 -9.32
C LYS A 181 22.75 1.46 -8.50
N GLY A 182 21.47 1.65 -8.76
CA GLY A 182 20.44 0.93 -8.03
C GLY A 182 19.04 1.37 -8.41
N VAL A 183 18.43 0.74 -9.41
CA VAL A 183 17.03 1.02 -9.74
C VAL A 183 16.10 0.54 -8.64
N MET A 184 16.41 -0.59 -8.01
CA MET A 184 15.82 -1.12 -6.79
C MET A 184 16.93 -1.50 -5.82
N ALA A 185 16.72 -1.34 -4.53
CA ALA A 185 17.73 -1.66 -3.52
C ALA A 185 17.11 -2.32 -2.29
N ALA A 186 17.88 -3.21 -1.66
CA ALA A 186 17.64 -3.71 -0.32
C ALA A 186 18.64 -3.11 0.66
N LEU A 187 18.13 -2.56 1.73
CA LEU A 187 18.93 -2.10 2.86
C LEU A 187 18.68 -3.06 4.04
N ASP A 188 19.71 -3.27 4.83
CA ASP A 188 19.58 -3.95 6.11
C ASP A 188 18.61 -3.18 7.01
N LYS A 189 17.55 -3.81 7.46
CA LYS A 189 16.46 -3.13 8.18
C LYS A 189 16.90 -2.55 9.53
N LEU A 190 17.99 -3.05 10.13
CA LEU A 190 18.48 -2.58 11.43
C LEU A 190 19.45 -1.42 11.30
N THR A 191 20.24 -1.35 10.22
CA THR A 191 21.37 -0.43 10.09
C THR A 191 21.28 0.53 8.91
N GLY A 192 20.41 0.28 7.91
CA GLY A 192 20.35 1.03 6.67
C GLY A 192 21.52 0.76 5.69
N GLN A 193 22.40 -0.20 6.00
CA GLN A 193 23.49 -0.57 5.09
C GLN A 193 22.90 -1.26 3.85
N THR A 194 23.50 -1.00 2.67
CA THR A 194 23.08 -1.66 1.44
C THR A 194 23.46 -3.13 1.47
N ILE A 195 22.49 -4.02 1.32
CA ILE A 195 22.70 -5.46 1.12
C ILE A 195 22.95 -5.72 -0.36
N TRP A 196 22.06 -5.20 -1.21
CA TRP A 196 22.22 -5.27 -2.66
C TRP A 196 21.51 -4.10 -3.36
N ALA A 197 21.88 -3.88 -4.63
CA ALA A 197 21.22 -2.93 -5.52
C ALA A 197 21.16 -3.49 -6.94
N THR A 198 20.02 -3.38 -7.60
CA THR A 198 19.83 -3.83 -8.99
C THR A 198 20.46 -2.82 -9.93
N THR A 199 21.47 -3.24 -10.65
CA THR A 199 22.21 -2.45 -11.64
C THR A 199 21.90 -2.86 -13.08
N GLY A 200 22.47 -2.15 -14.06
CA GLY A 200 22.28 -2.47 -15.48
C GLY A 200 21.02 -1.88 -16.11
N LEU A 201 20.24 -1.13 -15.35
CA LEU A 201 19.14 -0.30 -15.86
C LEU A 201 19.45 1.16 -15.54
N ASP A 202 19.18 2.06 -16.50
CA ASP A 202 19.31 3.52 -16.34
C ASP A 202 17.93 4.15 -16.43
N GLU A 203 17.04 3.74 -15.52
CA GLU A 203 15.66 4.22 -15.44
C GLU A 203 15.41 4.90 -14.11
N LEU A 204 14.54 5.89 -14.12
CA LEU A 204 14.04 6.51 -12.90
C LEU A 204 13.01 5.60 -12.22
N SER A 205 12.74 5.89 -10.97
CA SER A 205 11.61 5.32 -10.25
C SER A 205 10.28 5.67 -10.93
N SER A 206 9.21 5.05 -10.44
CA SER A 206 7.83 5.52 -10.63
C SER A 206 7.17 5.73 -9.27
N TYR A 207 5.86 5.87 -9.24
CA TYR A 207 5.12 6.11 -7.99
C TYR A 207 4.61 4.82 -7.34
N SER A 208 4.85 3.68 -7.97
CA SER A 208 4.41 2.36 -7.53
C SER A 208 5.19 1.86 -6.31
N SER A 209 4.51 1.06 -5.51
CA SER A 209 5.11 0.33 -4.40
C SER A 209 5.38 -1.12 -4.80
N PRO A 210 6.55 -1.70 -4.46
CA PRO A 210 6.88 -3.07 -4.82
C PRO A 210 5.99 -4.08 -4.10
N ILE A 211 5.81 -5.25 -4.72
CA ILE A 211 5.25 -6.44 -4.08
C ILE A 211 6.31 -7.53 -3.96
N LEU A 212 6.19 -8.35 -2.93
CA LEU A 212 6.94 -9.60 -2.80
C LEU A 212 6.08 -10.77 -3.31
N ILE A 213 6.66 -11.59 -4.16
CA ILE A 213 6.07 -12.85 -4.61
C ILE A 213 6.87 -13.99 -3.97
N GLU A 214 6.16 -14.82 -3.22
CA GLU A 214 6.68 -16.08 -2.69
C GLU A 214 5.92 -17.22 -3.36
N ASP A 215 6.51 -17.82 -4.36
CA ASP A 215 5.91 -18.91 -5.14
C ASP A 215 7.01 -19.85 -5.64
N ARG A 216 6.72 -21.18 -5.62
CA ARG A 216 7.60 -22.23 -6.17
C ARG A 216 9.04 -22.12 -5.67
N SER A 217 9.20 -21.89 -4.37
CA SER A 217 10.50 -21.71 -3.70
C SER A 217 11.34 -20.53 -4.23
N ARG A 218 10.71 -19.58 -4.92
CA ARG A 218 11.30 -18.32 -5.33
C ARG A 218 10.74 -17.15 -4.52
N ARG A 219 11.60 -16.19 -4.25
CA ARG A 219 11.26 -14.91 -3.63
C ARG A 219 11.65 -13.80 -4.61
N LEU A 220 10.64 -13.12 -5.12
CA LEU A 220 10.78 -12.15 -6.21
C LEU A 220 10.11 -10.85 -5.83
N LEU A 221 10.73 -9.74 -6.18
CA LEU A 221 10.15 -8.41 -6.06
C LEU A 221 9.70 -7.94 -7.43
N VAL A 222 8.46 -7.48 -7.52
CA VAL A 222 7.94 -6.87 -8.75
C VAL A 222 7.54 -5.44 -8.48
N ASN A 223 7.96 -4.53 -9.35
CA ASN A 223 7.55 -3.13 -9.31
C ASN A 223 7.47 -2.52 -10.70
N MET A 224 6.71 -1.43 -10.83
CA MET A 224 6.78 -0.56 -11.99
C MET A 224 7.87 0.49 -11.77
N ILE A 225 8.61 0.78 -12.80
CA ILE A 225 9.56 1.89 -12.90
C ILE A 225 9.20 2.76 -14.10
N GLN A 226 9.98 3.76 -14.46
CA GLN A 226 9.60 4.80 -15.43
C GLN A 226 9.07 4.24 -16.76
N GLU A 227 9.74 3.26 -17.36
CA GLU A 227 9.42 2.73 -18.70
C GLU A 227 9.16 1.22 -18.71
N SER A 228 9.12 0.58 -17.54
CA SER A 228 9.00 -0.88 -17.50
C SER A 228 8.41 -1.41 -16.19
N VAL A 229 7.95 -2.65 -16.26
CA VAL A 229 7.74 -3.52 -15.10
C VAL A 229 8.98 -4.38 -14.95
N ILE A 230 9.56 -4.40 -13.77
CA ILE A 230 10.73 -5.22 -13.46
C ILE A 230 10.41 -6.27 -12.40
N CYS A 231 11.11 -7.38 -12.50
CA CYS A 231 11.17 -8.41 -11.49
C CYS A 231 12.63 -8.66 -11.11
N VAL A 232 12.91 -8.62 -9.82
CA VAL A 232 14.23 -8.91 -9.29
C VAL A 232 14.18 -10.01 -8.24
N ALA A 233 15.27 -10.77 -8.09
CA ALA A 233 15.38 -11.72 -6.98
C ALA A 233 15.49 -10.96 -5.66
N ALA A 234 14.67 -11.33 -4.67
CA ALA A 234 14.64 -10.65 -3.37
C ALA A 234 15.93 -10.89 -2.55
N ASP A 235 16.64 -11.97 -2.85
CA ASP A 235 17.83 -12.37 -2.09
C ASP A 235 19.08 -11.57 -2.48
N ASP A 236 19.28 -11.32 -3.80
CA ASP A 236 20.53 -10.74 -4.33
C ASP A 236 20.31 -9.52 -5.27
N GLY A 237 19.07 -9.14 -5.55
CA GLY A 237 18.72 -8.01 -6.41
C GLY A 237 18.98 -8.25 -7.91
N ARG A 238 19.29 -9.47 -8.32
CA ARG A 238 19.51 -9.81 -9.73
C ARG A 238 18.24 -9.61 -10.53
N LEU A 239 18.34 -8.87 -11.65
CA LEU A 239 17.23 -8.69 -12.59
C LEU A 239 16.83 -10.05 -13.17
N ILE A 240 15.56 -10.45 -13.00
CA ILE A 240 15.02 -11.70 -13.52
C ILE A 240 14.38 -11.47 -14.89
N TRP A 241 13.49 -10.49 -14.96
CA TRP A 241 12.89 -10.07 -16.23
C TRP A 241 12.49 -8.58 -16.19
N ARG A 242 12.38 -8.00 -17.37
CA ARG A 242 11.91 -6.66 -17.62
C ARG A 242 10.92 -6.68 -18.78
N VAL A 243 9.76 -6.05 -18.59
CA VAL A 243 8.74 -5.90 -19.64
C VAL A 243 8.52 -4.40 -19.86
N PRO A 244 8.68 -3.90 -21.10
CA PRO A 244 8.38 -2.49 -21.42
C PRO A 244 6.93 -2.15 -21.07
N TYR A 245 6.73 -1.08 -20.33
CA TYR A 245 5.43 -0.56 -19.95
C TYR A 245 5.55 0.92 -19.64
N LYS A 246 5.19 1.75 -20.61
CA LYS A 246 5.31 3.20 -20.51
C LYS A 246 3.97 3.81 -20.09
N CYS A 247 4.00 4.61 -19.04
CA CYS A 247 2.85 5.36 -18.54
C CYS A 247 2.91 6.80 -19.01
N SER A 248 1.75 7.45 -19.15
CA SER A 248 1.68 8.90 -19.37
C SER A 248 2.33 9.63 -18.20
N PHE A 249 3.17 10.59 -18.49
CA PHE A 249 3.87 11.40 -17.48
C PHE A 249 4.69 10.59 -16.47
N ASP A 250 5.10 9.37 -16.83
CA ASP A 250 5.82 8.42 -15.94
C ASP A 250 5.02 8.07 -14.67
N THR A 251 3.67 8.07 -14.73
CA THR A 251 2.76 7.93 -13.57
C THR A 251 2.42 6.49 -13.19
N GLY A 252 3.30 5.54 -13.36
CA GLY A 252 3.14 4.19 -12.82
C GLY A 252 2.94 4.21 -11.31
N ALA A 253 1.70 4.30 -10.81
CA ALA A 253 1.42 4.49 -9.39
C ALA A 253 0.68 3.32 -8.73
N VAL A 254 0.08 2.43 -9.52
CA VAL A 254 -0.66 1.29 -8.99
C VAL A 254 0.30 0.20 -8.56
N THR A 255 0.10 -0.32 -7.36
CA THR A 255 0.82 -1.51 -6.89
C THR A 255 0.47 -2.71 -7.77
N PRO A 256 1.43 -3.46 -8.32
CA PRO A 256 1.16 -4.67 -9.08
C PRO A 256 0.33 -5.69 -8.28
N VAL A 257 -0.48 -6.48 -8.96
CA VAL A 257 -1.27 -7.56 -8.35
C VAL A 257 -0.75 -8.91 -8.85
N TYR A 258 -0.41 -9.81 -7.93
CA TYR A 258 0.04 -11.16 -8.26
C TYR A 258 -0.98 -12.21 -7.83
N LYS A 259 -1.20 -13.21 -8.69
CA LYS A 259 -1.90 -14.44 -8.32
C LYS A 259 -1.52 -15.57 -9.28
N ASN A 260 -1.07 -16.69 -8.72
CA ASN A 260 -0.88 -17.97 -9.46
C ASN A 260 -0.07 -17.81 -10.76
N GLY A 261 1.14 -17.24 -10.68
CA GLY A 261 2.03 -17.09 -11.83
C GLY A 261 1.63 -16.00 -12.81
N ARG A 262 0.77 -15.05 -12.41
CA ARG A 262 0.38 -13.91 -13.22
C ARG A 262 0.55 -12.60 -12.48
N VAL A 263 0.99 -11.58 -13.20
CA VAL A 263 1.14 -10.22 -12.69
C VAL A 263 0.26 -9.28 -13.50
N PHE A 264 -0.62 -8.59 -12.82
CA PHE A 264 -1.42 -7.52 -13.39
C PHE A 264 -0.80 -6.17 -13.04
N VAL A 265 -0.69 -5.30 -14.04
CA VAL A 265 -0.28 -3.91 -13.89
C VAL A 265 -1.22 -2.99 -14.64
N THR A 266 -1.43 -1.81 -14.13
CA THR A 266 -2.24 -0.76 -14.75
C THR A 266 -1.71 0.61 -14.37
N SER A 267 -1.83 1.56 -15.26
CA SER A 267 -1.55 2.98 -15.00
C SER A 267 -2.18 3.82 -16.11
N VAL A 268 -2.18 5.14 -15.91
CA VAL A 268 -2.61 6.07 -16.94
C VAL A 268 -1.70 5.94 -18.16
N VAL A 269 -2.31 5.71 -19.31
CA VAL A 269 -1.62 5.61 -20.59
C VAL A 269 -2.11 6.70 -21.56
N GLU A 270 -1.32 7.05 -22.55
CA GLU A 270 -1.77 7.96 -23.60
C GLU A 270 -2.91 7.29 -24.37
N ARG A 271 -3.96 8.07 -24.70
CA ARG A 271 -5.19 7.56 -25.37
C ARG A 271 -4.93 6.82 -26.68
N GLU A 272 -3.80 7.05 -27.33
CA GLU A 272 -3.35 6.36 -28.53
C GLU A 272 -2.49 5.12 -28.22
N ALA A 273 -2.12 4.91 -26.95
CA ALA A 273 -1.35 3.73 -26.56
C ALA A 273 -2.24 2.49 -26.56
N THR A 274 -1.75 1.41 -27.13
CA THR A 274 -2.42 0.10 -27.15
C THR A 274 -2.28 -0.65 -25.82
N THR A 275 -1.77 0.01 -24.77
CA THR A 275 -1.36 -0.63 -23.51
C THR A 275 -2.10 -0.03 -22.34
N GLY A 276 -3.34 -0.12 -22.14
CA GLY A 276 -3.99 0.18 -20.84
C GLY A 276 -3.51 -0.75 -19.73
N SER A 277 -4.40 -1.51 -19.17
CA SER A 277 -4.04 -2.59 -18.25
C SER A 277 -3.35 -3.76 -18.94
N LEU A 278 -2.36 -4.33 -18.31
CA LEU A 278 -1.55 -5.43 -18.83
C LEU A 278 -1.54 -6.61 -17.86
N MET A 279 -1.87 -7.79 -18.36
CA MET A 279 -1.65 -9.05 -17.67
C MET A 279 -0.42 -9.75 -18.23
N LEU A 280 0.52 -10.03 -17.35
CA LEU A 280 1.71 -10.82 -17.63
C LEU A 280 1.48 -12.27 -17.18
N GLN A 281 1.83 -13.24 -18.02
CA GLN A 281 1.95 -14.64 -17.68
C GLN A 281 3.43 -14.93 -17.41
N LEU A 282 3.74 -15.42 -16.23
CA LEU A 282 5.08 -15.89 -15.88
C LEU A 282 5.28 -17.34 -16.35
N SER A 283 6.52 -17.68 -16.73
CA SER A 283 6.93 -19.07 -16.96
C SER A 283 6.75 -19.91 -15.70
N GLU A 284 6.79 -21.23 -15.86
CA GLU A 284 6.64 -22.15 -14.73
C GLU A 284 7.70 -21.96 -13.66
N ASP A 285 8.94 -21.63 -14.04
CA ASP A 285 10.04 -21.33 -13.14
C ASP A 285 10.11 -19.85 -12.72
N LEU A 286 9.14 -19.01 -13.12
CA LEU A 286 9.04 -17.58 -12.86
C LEU A 286 10.19 -16.74 -13.44
N SER A 287 11.02 -17.32 -14.33
CA SER A 287 12.22 -16.66 -14.87
C SER A 287 11.92 -15.74 -16.05
N THR A 288 10.77 -15.84 -16.66
CA THR A 288 10.35 -14.99 -17.78
C THR A 288 8.90 -14.54 -17.62
N ALA A 289 8.58 -13.42 -18.26
CA ALA A 289 7.22 -12.88 -18.33
C ALA A 289 6.82 -12.59 -19.77
N SER A 290 5.61 -12.96 -20.15
CA SER A 290 5.06 -12.68 -21.48
C SER A 290 3.68 -12.05 -21.33
N LYS A 291 3.27 -11.23 -22.31
CA LYS A 291 1.95 -10.65 -22.33
C LYS A 291 0.90 -11.74 -22.55
N LYS A 292 -0.07 -11.84 -21.62
CA LYS A 292 -1.23 -12.72 -21.73
C LYS A 292 -2.39 -12.01 -22.39
N TRP A 293 -2.76 -10.85 -21.88
CA TRP A 293 -3.77 -9.97 -22.42
C TRP A 293 -3.48 -8.50 -22.06
N ASN A 294 -4.09 -7.58 -22.77
CA ASN A 294 -4.16 -6.18 -22.37
C ASN A 294 -5.58 -5.65 -22.60
N GLU A 295 -5.99 -4.72 -21.73
CA GLU A 295 -7.27 -4.02 -21.80
C GLU A 295 -6.99 -2.51 -21.91
N PRO A 296 -7.29 -1.91 -23.07
CA PRO A 296 -6.90 -0.51 -23.34
C PRO A 296 -7.83 0.53 -22.70
N VAL A 297 -9.03 0.14 -22.26
CA VAL A 297 -10.03 1.08 -21.71
C VAL A 297 -9.79 1.32 -20.23
N PHE A 298 -9.42 0.28 -19.49
CA PHE A 298 -9.17 0.39 -18.05
C PHE A 298 -7.74 0.85 -17.81
N ASP A 299 -7.59 2.04 -17.25
CA ASP A 299 -6.31 2.63 -16.86
C ASP A 299 -6.41 3.30 -15.47
N CYS A 300 -5.98 2.65 -14.44
CA CYS A 300 -6.07 3.16 -13.08
C CYS A 300 -4.92 4.15 -12.78
N HIS A 301 -5.23 5.33 -12.20
CA HIS A 301 -4.22 6.33 -11.86
C HIS A 301 -3.45 5.95 -10.57
N HIS A 302 -4.01 6.28 -9.41
CA HIS A 302 -3.39 5.99 -8.11
C HIS A 302 -4.35 5.31 -7.11
N GLY A 303 -5.61 5.12 -7.49
CA GLY A 303 -6.64 4.54 -6.61
C GLY A 303 -6.43 3.08 -6.25
N GLY A 304 -5.59 2.39 -7.00
CA GLY A 304 -5.32 0.97 -6.82
C GLY A 304 -6.44 0.08 -7.34
N VAL A 305 -6.17 -1.21 -7.34
CA VAL A 305 -7.13 -2.26 -7.71
C VAL A 305 -7.13 -3.36 -6.67
N VAL A 306 -8.25 -4.05 -6.50
CA VAL A 306 -8.35 -5.24 -5.63
C VAL A 306 -8.79 -6.44 -6.45
N LEU A 307 -8.17 -7.58 -6.18
CA LEU A 307 -8.53 -8.86 -6.81
C LEU A 307 -9.35 -9.70 -5.82
N VAL A 308 -10.62 -9.93 -6.15
CA VAL A 308 -11.54 -10.72 -5.33
C VAL A 308 -12.26 -11.73 -6.21
N ASP A 309 -12.26 -13.00 -5.82
CA ASP A 309 -13.00 -14.10 -6.45
C ASP A 309 -12.81 -14.23 -7.98
N GLY A 310 -11.60 -13.91 -8.48
CA GLY A 310 -11.27 -14.00 -9.90
C GLY A 310 -11.63 -12.76 -10.70
N TYR A 311 -11.96 -11.65 -10.03
CA TYR A 311 -12.28 -10.38 -10.67
C TYR A 311 -11.44 -9.24 -10.09
N LEU A 312 -10.97 -8.34 -10.96
CA LEU A 312 -10.30 -7.09 -10.61
C LEU A 312 -11.34 -5.99 -10.50
N TYR A 313 -11.29 -5.22 -9.41
CA TYR A 313 -12.14 -4.06 -9.18
C TYR A 313 -11.28 -2.82 -8.98
N GLY A 314 -11.64 -1.70 -9.60
CA GLY A 314 -10.93 -0.44 -9.43
C GLY A 314 -11.53 0.70 -10.24
N PRO A 315 -11.07 1.94 -9.98
CA PRO A 315 -11.45 3.10 -10.77
C PRO A 315 -10.54 3.25 -11.99
N ASP A 316 -11.06 3.76 -13.10
CA ASP A 316 -10.28 4.21 -14.25
C ASP A 316 -9.84 5.69 -14.10
N PHE A 317 -9.16 6.20 -15.11
CA PHE A 317 -8.75 7.59 -15.25
C PHE A 317 -9.29 8.17 -16.56
N LYS A 318 -10.23 9.10 -16.46
CA LYS A 318 -10.68 9.89 -17.64
C LYS A 318 -10.00 11.25 -17.72
N THR A 319 -9.91 11.92 -16.59
CA THR A 319 -9.16 13.18 -16.39
C THR A 319 -8.79 13.32 -14.90
N ILE A 320 -8.18 14.46 -14.53
CA ILE A 320 -7.95 14.79 -13.11
C ILE A 320 -9.30 14.75 -12.37
N MET A 321 -9.38 14.00 -11.27
CA MET A 321 -10.56 13.73 -10.42
C MET A 321 -11.69 12.93 -11.11
N LYS A 322 -11.64 12.66 -12.40
CA LYS A 322 -12.71 12.00 -13.16
C LYS A 322 -12.34 10.58 -13.56
N GLY A 323 -13.34 9.69 -13.47
CA GLY A 323 -13.24 8.30 -13.87
C GLY A 323 -14.52 7.54 -13.51
N ASP A 324 -14.59 6.31 -13.96
CA ASP A 324 -15.66 5.37 -13.68
C ASP A 324 -15.09 4.16 -12.92
N TRP A 325 -15.97 3.30 -12.44
CA TRP A 325 -15.60 2.13 -11.65
C TRP A 325 -15.78 0.86 -12.47
N PHE A 326 -14.74 0.06 -12.53
CA PHE A 326 -14.64 -1.11 -13.39
C PHE A 326 -14.59 -2.42 -12.61
N CYS A 327 -15.06 -3.47 -13.27
CA CYS A 327 -14.79 -4.85 -12.94
C CYS A 327 -14.26 -5.55 -14.17
N LEU A 328 -13.13 -6.25 -14.05
CA LEU A 328 -12.53 -7.04 -15.12
C LEU A 328 -12.41 -8.50 -14.67
N ASP A 329 -12.62 -9.41 -15.61
CA ASP A 329 -12.30 -10.82 -15.41
C ASP A 329 -10.79 -11.05 -15.42
N TRP A 330 -10.26 -11.69 -14.38
CA TRP A 330 -8.84 -11.94 -14.19
C TRP A 330 -8.19 -12.77 -15.30
N ASP A 331 -8.93 -13.75 -15.83
CA ASP A 331 -8.38 -14.69 -16.79
C ASP A 331 -8.33 -14.15 -18.20
N SER A 332 -9.33 -13.42 -18.61
CA SER A 332 -9.53 -12.93 -19.98
C SER A 332 -9.28 -11.42 -20.16
N GLY A 333 -9.31 -10.63 -19.09
CA GLY A 333 -9.28 -9.17 -19.15
C GLY A 333 -10.61 -8.56 -19.58
N LYS A 334 -11.67 -9.37 -19.79
CA LYS A 334 -12.97 -8.87 -20.23
C LYS A 334 -13.55 -7.91 -19.19
N VAL A 335 -13.98 -6.73 -19.67
CA VAL A 335 -14.77 -5.80 -18.87
C VAL A 335 -16.12 -6.42 -18.56
N MET A 336 -16.40 -6.62 -17.28
CA MET A 336 -17.65 -7.17 -16.77
C MET A 336 -18.69 -6.07 -16.60
N TYR A 337 -18.24 -4.92 -16.07
CA TYR A 337 -19.02 -3.67 -16.05
C TYR A 337 -18.10 -2.45 -16.02
N GLU A 338 -18.62 -1.33 -16.52
CA GLU A 338 -18.20 0.05 -16.30
C GLU A 338 -19.36 0.77 -15.63
N ALA A 339 -19.11 1.42 -14.49
CA ALA A 339 -20.15 2.06 -13.71
C ALA A 339 -19.77 3.49 -13.31
N LYS A 340 -20.67 4.41 -13.59
CA LYS A 340 -20.50 5.80 -13.20
C LYS A 340 -21.03 6.04 -11.80
N TRP A 341 -20.13 6.45 -10.88
CA TRP A 341 -20.51 6.94 -9.56
C TRP A 341 -19.94 8.34 -9.35
N ASN A 342 -20.80 9.35 -9.24
CA ASN A 342 -20.47 10.79 -9.21
C ASN A 342 -19.63 11.26 -10.44
N GLY A 343 -19.25 10.35 -11.33
CA GLY A 343 -18.31 10.58 -12.42
C GLY A 343 -16.89 10.87 -11.94
N ASN A 344 -16.53 10.41 -10.75
CA ASN A 344 -15.25 10.60 -10.10
C ASN A 344 -14.57 9.25 -9.85
N LYS A 345 -13.24 9.25 -9.96
CA LYS A 345 -12.41 8.14 -9.52
C LYS A 345 -12.06 8.26 -8.04
N GLY A 346 -11.31 7.33 -7.50
CA GLY A 346 -10.93 7.36 -6.10
C GLY A 346 -10.04 6.19 -5.73
N SER A 347 -10.00 5.82 -4.45
CA SER A 347 -9.27 4.65 -3.97
C SER A 347 -10.22 3.54 -3.53
N ILE A 348 -9.72 2.30 -3.53
CA ILE A 348 -10.48 1.10 -3.24
C ILE A 348 -9.73 0.16 -2.31
N ILE A 349 -10.45 -0.38 -1.32
CA ILE A 349 -10.02 -1.51 -0.50
C ILE A 349 -11.18 -2.51 -0.34
N TYR A 350 -10.88 -3.71 0.12
CA TYR A 350 -11.84 -4.79 0.34
C TYR A 350 -11.78 -5.29 1.78
N ALA A 351 -12.94 -5.56 2.35
CA ALA A 351 -13.10 -6.34 3.59
C ALA A 351 -14.46 -7.04 3.63
N ASP A 352 -14.50 -8.25 4.15
CA ASP A 352 -15.72 -8.97 4.52
C ASP A 352 -16.82 -8.95 3.44
N GLY A 353 -16.46 -9.25 2.18
CA GLY A 353 -17.39 -9.32 1.05
C GLY A 353 -17.86 -7.97 0.50
N MET A 354 -17.25 -6.86 0.94
CA MET A 354 -17.60 -5.51 0.50
C MET A 354 -16.38 -4.77 -0.03
N LEU A 355 -16.60 -3.90 -1.04
CA LEU A 355 -15.65 -2.90 -1.48
C LEU A 355 -15.94 -1.58 -0.76
N TYR A 356 -14.89 -0.92 -0.31
CA TYR A 356 -14.93 0.42 0.26
C TYR A 356 -14.30 1.36 -0.76
N CYS A 357 -15.13 2.11 -1.45
CA CYS A 357 -14.73 3.01 -2.52
C CYS A 357 -14.72 4.46 -2.01
N TYR A 358 -13.59 5.16 -2.09
CA TYR A 358 -13.42 6.52 -1.59
C TYR A 358 -13.20 7.49 -2.75
N ASP A 359 -14.19 8.36 -3.00
CA ASP A 359 -14.20 9.36 -4.09
C ASP A 359 -13.16 10.47 -3.79
N GLU A 360 -12.21 10.66 -4.70
CA GLU A 360 -11.11 11.61 -4.49
C GLU A 360 -11.48 13.08 -4.63
N ASN A 361 -12.66 13.38 -5.19
CA ASN A 361 -13.12 14.74 -5.44
C ASN A 361 -14.13 15.22 -4.38
N THR A 362 -15.12 14.39 -4.05
CA THR A 362 -16.21 14.78 -3.13
C THR A 362 -16.01 14.30 -1.70
N GLY A 363 -15.10 13.33 -1.49
CA GLY A 363 -14.92 12.67 -0.20
C GLY A 363 -16.06 11.72 0.18
N ASP A 364 -16.91 11.35 -0.77
CA ASP A 364 -17.92 10.33 -0.56
C ASP A 364 -17.25 8.96 -0.42
N VAL A 365 -17.71 8.16 0.52
CA VAL A 365 -17.30 6.77 0.70
C VAL A 365 -18.50 5.89 0.40
N ALA A 366 -18.36 4.96 -0.53
CA ALA A 366 -19.40 3.97 -0.85
C ALA A 366 -19.02 2.58 -0.34
N LEU A 367 -19.99 1.92 0.27
CA LEU A 367 -19.96 0.49 0.56
C LEU A 367 -20.65 -0.24 -0.60
N VAL A 368 -19.88 -1.05 -1.33
CA VAL A 368 -20.31 -1.68 -2.58
C VAL A 368 -20.23 -3.19 -2.44
N LYS A 369 -21.24 -3.91 -2.90
CA LYS A 369 -21.18 -5.38 -2.94
C LYS A 369 -20.14 -5.87 -3.93
N VAL A 370 -19.36 -6.86 -3.54
CA VAL A 370 -18.53 -7.60 -4.48
C VAL A 370 -19.42 -8.39 -5.44
N SER A 371 -19.40 -8.00 -6.71
CA SER A 371 -20.15 -8.69 -7.76
C SER A 371 -19.57 -8.33 -9.14
N PRO A 372 -19.37 -9.31 -10.03
CA PRO A 372 -18.98 -9.01 -11.41
C PRO A 372 -20.17 -8.56 -12.28
N LYS A 373 -21.39 -8.54 -11.73
CA LYS A 373 -22.59 -8.21 -12.50
C LYS A 373 -22.92 -6.73 -12.54
N ALA A 374 -22.63 -6.03 -11.45
CA ALA A 374 -22.94 -4.62 -11.32
C ALA A 374 -22.18 -3.98 -10.15
N PHE A 375 -21.96 -2.66 -10.22
CA PHE A 375 -21.49 -1.81 -9.13
C PHE A 375 -22.69 -1.45 -8.23
N GLU A 376 -23.00 -2.32 -7.28
CA GLU A 376 -24.16 -2.16 -6.40
C GLU A 376 -23.78 -1.44 -5.11
N ILE A 377 -24.10 -0.14 -5.01
CA ILE A 377 -23.88 0.66 -3.82
C ILE A 377 -24.97 0.31 -2.79
N VAL A 378 -24.54 -0.11 -1.60
CA VAL A 378 -25.43 -0.43 -0.48
C VAL A 378 -25.70 0.78 0.40
N SER A 379 -24.67 1.56 0.67
CA SER A 379 -24.76 2.78 1.48
C SER A 379 -23.56 3.70 1.21
N THR A 380 -23.73 4.98 1.53
CA THR A 380 -22.68 5.99 1.36
C THR A 380 -22.64 6.90 2.60
N PHE A 381 -21.49 7.52 2.84
CA PHE A 381 -21.36 8.68 3.72
C PHE A 381 -20.29 9.61 3.15
N ARG A 382 -20.20 10.83 3.70
CA ARG A 382 -19.22 11.84 3.25
C ARG A 382 -18.25 12.18 4.36
N VAL A 383 -16.95 12.18 4.00
CA VAL A 383 -15.89 12.74 4.82
C VAL A 383 -15.94 14.26 4.73
N THR A 384 -16.11 14.93 5.88
CA THR A 384 -16.33 16.38 5.95
C THR A 384 -15.20 17.15 6.63
N ARG A 385 -14.22 16.45 7.22
CA ARG A 385 -13.07 17.04 7.90
C ARG A 385 -11.84 17.01 7.00
N GLY A 386 -10.90 17.93 7.25
CA GLY A 386 -9.68 18.08 6.47
C GLY A 386 -9.88 18.94 5.23
N SER A 387 -8.82 19.06 4.43
CA SER A 387 -8.80 19.90 3.23
C SER A 387 -7.97 19.30 2.09
N GLY A 388 -8.19 19.79 0.86
CA GLY A 388 -7.46 19.36 -0.32
C GLY A 388 -8.07 18.14 -1.00
N SER A 389 -7.22 17.34 -1.67
CA SER A 389 -7.66 16.16 -2.40
C SER A 389 -7.76 14.92 -1.51
N HIS A 390 -8.76 14.08 -1.74
CA HIS A 390 -8.99 12.83 -1.00
C HIS A 390 -8.16 11.67 -1.61
N TRP A 391 -6.82 11.80 -1.60
CA TRP A 391 -5.92 10.86 -2.28
C TRP A 391 -5.35 9.77 -1.38
N ALA A 392 -5.43 9.94 -0.06
CA ALA A 392 -4.98 8.90 0.86
C ALA A 392 -5.87 7.66 0.77
N HIS A 393 -5.26 6.48 0.66
CA HIS A 393 -6.01 5.23 0.68
C HIS A 393 -6.61 4.99 2.07
N PRO A 394 -7.85 4.51 2.16
CA PRO A 394 -8.42 4.02 3.42
C PRO A 394 -7.63 2.82 3.94
N ALA A 395 -7.76 2.55 5.24
CA ALA A 395 -7.26 1.34 5.89
C ALA A 395 -8.32 0.77 6.82
N ILE A 396 -8.33 -0.55 7.00
CA ILE A 396 -9.25 -1.24 7.92
C ILE A 396 -8.43 -2.07 8.89
N SER A 397 -8.63 -1.81 10.19
CA SER A 397 -7.99 -2.53 11.28
C SER A 397 -8.82 -2.43 12.55
N ASP A 398 -9.01 -3.53 13.29
CA ASP A 398 -9.75 -3.64 14.55
C ASP A 398 -11.20 -3.10 14.45
N GLY A 399 -11.90 -3.49 13.36
CA GLY A 399 -13.28 -3.06 13.11
C GLY A 399 -13.42 -1.56 12.88
N ARG A 400 -12.35 -0.87 12.52
CA ARG A 400 -12.32 0.57 12.24
C ARG A 400 -11.90 0.84 10.81
N LEU A 401 -12.58 1.79 10.19
CA LEU A 401 -12.20 2.37 8.91
C LEU A 401 -11.44 3.68 9.20
N TYR A 402 -10.17 3.71 8.83
CA TYR A 402 -9.34 4.90 8.94
C TYR A 402 -9.32 5.64 7.61
N ILE A 403 -9.60 6.94 7.65
CA ILE A 403 -9.55 7.81 6.48
C ILE A 403 -8.76 9.06 6.82
N ARG A 404 -7.77 9.36 5.98
CA ARG A 404 -7.06 10.62 6.02
C ARG A 404 -7.54 11.55 4.91
N HIS A 405 -7.70 12.84 5.24
CA HIS A 405 -7.95 13.90 4.28
C HIS A 405 -7.11 15.13 4.64
N GLY A 406 -6.06 15.37 3.85
CA GLY A 406 -5.12 16.46 4.12
C GLY A 406 -4.52 16.38 5.53
N GLU A 407 -4.79 17.39 6.34
CA GLU A 407 -4.30 17.51 7.72
C GLU A 407 -5.12 16.73 8.77
N ALA A 408 -6.25 16.11 8.38
CA ALA A 408 -7.13 15.39 9.29
C ALA A 408 -7.03 13.86 9.12
N LEU A 409 -7.10 13.13 10.23
CA LEU A 409 -7.26 11.67 10.28
C LEU A 409 -8.49 11.33 11.11
N MET A 410 -9.32 10.44 10.60
CA MET A 410 -10.56 9.99 11.21
C MET A 410 -10.60 8.48 11.35
N ALA A 411 -11.20 7.98 12.43
CA ALA A 411 -11.53 6.57 12.61
C ALA A 411 -13.04 6.43 12.74
N TYR A 412 -13.62 5.52 11.95
CA TYR A 412 -15.03 5.20 11.94
C TYR A 412 -15.26 3.78 12.42
N ASP A 413 -16.26 3.58 13.28
CA ASP A 413 -16.67 2.25 13.73
C ASP A 413 -17.47 1.54 12.64
N ILE A 414 -16.92 0.45 12.14
CA ILE A 414 -17.56 -0.39 11.13
C ILE A 414 -17.83 -1.81 11.64
N LYS A 415 -17.68 -2.07 12.94
CA LYS A 415 -17.90 -3.38 13.55
C LYS A 415 -19.41 -3.68 13.65
N ASN A 416 -19.82 -4.86 13.23
CA ASN A 416 -21.19 -5.31 13.39
C ASN A 416 -21.46 -5.62 14.88
N GLY A 417 -22.59 -5.10 15.40
CA GLY A 417 -22.96 -5.30 16.81
C GLY A 417 -22.48 -4.21 17.77
N SER A 418 -21.78 -3.16 17.29
CA SER A 418 -21.60 -1.93 18.07
C SER A 418 -22.99 -1.28 18.29
N SER A 419 -23.39 -1.09 19.53
CA SER A 419 -24.62 -0.35 19.83
C SER A 419 -24.46 1.12 19.42
N PHE A 420 -25.32 1.59 18.55
CA PHE A 420 -25.41 2.98 18.09
C PHE A 420 -26.07 3.86 19.14
#